data_636f187aa77825dcb2f6ad0fe4d741b5
#
_entry.id   636f187aa77825dcb2f6ad0fe4d741b5
#
_cell.length_a   1.000
_cell.length_b   1.000
_cell.length_c   1.000
_cell.angle_alpha   90.00
_cell.angle_beta   90.00
_cell.angle_gamma   90.00
#
_symmetry.space_group_name_H-M   'P 1'
#
loop_
_entity.id
_entity.type
_entity.pdbx_description
1 polymer ?
#
loop_
_entity_poly.entity_id
_entity_poly.type
_entity_poly.pdbx_seq_one_letter_code
_entity_poly.pdbx_strand_id
1 'polypeptide(L)'
;MQIFDELKNRGVEDVFFISMDGVSGLEAGAKSIFPDAVVQRCIVHLIRNSIKYIPSKEYKKYTQSIKRVYGAPSLKAAQSAYDTFVNEWNKYPGAIDVWKRNFIYIEQLFNYGSAVRKIMYTTNAIESVNSSFRKVTKKGTFPNENALFKLLYLRIKELNIKWETGHIANWSMVLNQLMVDDCFKNRINKYIEY
;
A
#
# COMPACT_ATOMS: atom_id res chain seq x y z
N MET A 1 5.49 -6.56 -15.81
CA MET A 1 6.53 -7.60 -15.89
C MET A 1 7.90 -6.96 -15.76
N GLN A 2 8.36 -6.14 -16.69
CA GLN A 2 9.70 -5.51 -16.68
C GLN A 2 10.18 -5.00 -15.31
N ILE A 3 9.32 -4.29 -14.54
CA ILE A 3 9.71 -3.72 -13.23
C ILE A 3 10.05 -4.81 -12.21
N PHE A 4 9.29 -5.89 -12.14
CA PHE A 4 9.56 -6.98 -11.20
C PHE A 4 10.80 -7.78 -11.60
N ASP A 5 11.00 -8.01 -12.91
CA ASP A 5 12.23 -8.62 -13.43
C ASP A 5 13.46 -7.77 -13.11
N GLU A 6 13.36 -6.43 -13.29
CA GLU A 6 14.45 -5.52 -12.94
C GLU A 6 14.78 -5.54 -11.44
N LEU A 7 13.78 -5.61 -10.56
CA LEU A 7 14.02 -5.74 -9.11
C LEU A 7 14.79 -7.01 -8.81
N LYS A 8 14.40 -8.14 -9.40
CA LYS A 8 15.08 -9.42 -9.23
C LYS A 8 16.52 -9.37 -9.76
N ASN A 9 16.70 -8.80 -10.94
CA ASN A 9 18.03 -8.63 -11.55
C ASN A 9 18.95 -7.69 -10.77
N ARG A 10 18.39 -6.79 -9.95
CA ARG A 10 19.12 -5.91 -9.03
C ARG A 10 19.37 -6.53 -7.65
N GLY A 11 19.05 -7.82 -7.45
CA GLY A 11 19.33 -8.56 -6.24
C GLY A 11 18.19 -8.58 -5.22
N VAL A 12 16.96 -8.21 -5.58
CA VAL A 12 15.80 -8.42 -4.70
C VAL A 12 15.42 -9.89 -4.75
N GLU A 13 15.75 -10.62 -3.71
CA GLU A 13 15.53 -12.07 -3.64
C GLU A 13 14.10 -12.41 -3.20
N ASP A 14 13.52 -11.63 -2.29
CA ASP A 14 12.20 -11.91 -1.73
C ASP A 14 11.40 -10.62 -1.51
N VAL A 15 10.07 -10.73 -1.65
CA VAL A 15 9.11 -9.64 -1.42
C VAL A 15 7.93 -10.19 -0.62
N PHE A 16 7.73 -9.71 0.60
CA PHE A 16 6.65 -10.20 1.46
C PHE A 16 5.28 -9.67 1.05
N PHE A 17 5.18 -8.38 0.77
CA PHE A 17 3.93 -7.73 0.43
C PHE A 17 4.06 -6.85 -0.80
N ILE A 18 3.07 -6.93 -1.69
CA ILE A 18 2.95 -6.04 -2.84
C ILE A 18 1.59 -5.35 -2.75
N SER A 19 1.59 -4.05 -2.50
CA SER A 19 0.38 -3.25 -2.56
C SER A 19 0.20 -2.66 -3.96
N MET A 20 -0.91 -2.98 -4.62
CA MET A 20 -1.17 -2.54 -5.98
C MET A 20 -2.63 -2.12 -6.19
N ASP A 21 -2.89 -1.33 -7.22
CA ASP A 21 -4.23 -1.06 -7.70
C ASP A 21 -4.80 -2.26 -8.47
N GLY A 22 -6.08 -2.20 -8.82
CA GLY A 22 -6.80 -3.33 -9.43
C GLY A 22 -6.56 -3.50 -10.93
N VAL A 23 -5.35 -3.25 -11.43
CA VAL A 23 -5.01 -3.44 -12.84
C VAL A 23 -4.97 -4.93 -13.18
N SER A 24 -5.72 -5.31 -14.21
CA SER A 24 -5.77 -6.69 -14.69
C SER A 24 -4.38 -7.18 -15.11
N GLY A 25 -4.04 -8.41 -14.74
CA GLY A 25 -2.76 -9.06 -15.07
C GLY A 25 -1.57 -8.65 -14.20
N LEU A 26 -1.66 -7.55 -13.44
CA LEU A 26 -0.54 -7.08 -12.61
C LEU A 26 -0.24 -8.04 -11.46
N GLU A 27 -1.26 -8.62 -10.84
CA GLU A 27 -1.12 -9.60 -9.77
C GLU A 27 -0.46 -10.89 -10.29
N ALA A 28 -0.91 -11.40 -11.43
CA ALA A 28 -0.32 -12.59 -12.05
C ALA A 28 1.15 -12.35 -12.42
N GLY A 29 1.45 -11.16 -12.96
CA GLY A 29 2.81 -10.74 -13.27
C GLY A 29 3.71 -10.61 -12.02
N ALA A 30 3.20 -10.07 -10.93
CA ALA A 30 3.94 -10.00 -9.66
C ALA A 30 4.25 -11.40 -9.10
N LYS A 31 3.25 -12.28 -9.07
CA LYS A 31 3.38 -13.65 -8.57
C LYS A 31 4.23 -14.56 -9.45
N SER A 32 4.37 -14.28 -10.73
CA SER A 32 5.27 -15.05 -11.60
C SER A 32 6.75 -14.84 -11.24
N ILE A 33 7.10 -13.68 -10.66
CA ILE A 33 8.47 -13.33 -10.27
C ILE A 33 8.69 -13.54 -8.77
N PHE A 34 7.70 -13.18 -7.94
CA PHE A 34 7.70 -13.35 -6.49
C PHE A 34 6.48 -14.17 -6.07
N PRO A 35 6.52 -15.52 -6.20
CA PRO A 35 5.36 -16.38 -6.01
C PRO A 35 4.80 -16.34 -4.58
N ASP A 36 5.66 -16.16 -3.60
CA ASP A 36 5.31 -16.12 -2.17
C ASP A 36 4.90 -14.71 -1.69
N ALA A 37 4.86 -13.72 -2.59
CA ALA A 37 4.42 -12.38 -2.24
C ALA A 37 2.91 -12.33 -1.96
N VAL A 38 2.52 -11.73 -0.85
CA VAL A 38 1.13 -11.41 -0.55
C VAL A 38 0.71 -10.18 -1.33
N VAL A 39 -0.25 -10.34 -2.23
CA VAL A 39 -0.78 -9.21 -3.01
C VAL A 39 -1.97 -8.61 -2.30
N GLN A 40 -1.89 -7.31 -2.00
CA GLN A 40 -2.91 -6.54 -1.33
C GLN A 40 -3.44 -5.42 -2.25
N ARG A 41 -4.74 -5.26 -2.31
CA ARG A 41 -5.34 -4.10 -2.99
C ARG A 41 -5.05 -2.82 -2.21
N CYS A 42 -4.59 -1.79 -2.91
CA CYS A 42 -4.29 -0.50 -2.30
C CYS A 42 -5.57 0.19 -1.80
N ILE A 43 -5.70 0.31 -0.49
CA ILE A 43 -6.86 0.96 0.16
C ILE A 43 -7.04 2.40 -0.31
N VAL A 44 -5.95 3.14 -0.54
CA VAL A 44 -6.02 4.52 -1.02
C VAL A 44 -6.64 4.60 -2.42
N HIS A 45 -6.32 3.63 -3.30
CA HIS A 45 -6.95 3.56 -4.62
C HIS A 45 -8.42 3.17 -4.53
N LEU A 46 -8.81 2.27 -3.62
CA LEU A 46 -10.21 1.95 -3.37
C LEU A 46 -10.99 3.18 -2.89
N ILE A 47 -10.42 3.95 -1.95
CA ILE A 47 -11.00 5.22 -1.49
C ILE A 47 -11.13 6.18 -2.67
N ARG A 48 -10.08 6.40 -3.45
CA ARG A 48 -10.10 7.32 -4.61
C ARG A 48 -11.14 6.90 -5.65
N ASN A 49 -11.32 5.62 -5.87
CA ASN A 49 -12.28 5.11 -6.84
C ASN A 49 -13.72 5.22 -6.33
N SER A 50 -13.97 4.99 -5.05
CA SER A 50 -15.30 5.06 -4.47
C SER A 50 -15.76 6.50 -4.19
N ILE A 51 -14.84 7.40 -3.81
CA ILE A 51 -15.18 8.79 -3.48
C ILE A 51 -15.68 9.60 -4.69
N LYS A 52 -15.40 9.14 -5.91
CA LYS A 52 -15.91 9.75 -7.16
C LYS A 52 -17.45 9.78 -7.22
N TYR A 53 -18.11 8.89 -6.51
CA TYR A 53 -19.57 8.79 -6.42
C TYR A 53 -20.16 9.63 -5.29
N ILE A 54 -19.32 10.29 -4.48
CA ILE A 54 -19.71 11.03 -3.28
C ILE A 54 -19.60 12.54 -3.56
N PRO A 55 -20.57 13.36 -3.15
CA PRO A 55 -20.43 14.82 -3.18
C PRO A 55 -19.27 15.31 -2.29
N SER A 56 -18.55 16.33 -2.74
CA SER A 56 -17.34 16.83 -2.07
C SER A 56 -17.59 17.26 -0.61
N LYS A 57 -18.77 17.79 -0.31
CA LYS A 57 -19.19 18.15 1.07
C LYS A 57 -19.25 16.97 2.03
N GLU A 58 -19.39 15.73 1.52
CA GLU A 58 -19.50 14.51 2.31
C GLU A 58 -18.16 13.71 2.38
N TYR A 59 -17.11 14.12 1.66
CA TYR A 59 -15.84 13.40 1.59
C TYR A 59 -15.25 13.05 2.95
N LYS A 60 -15.21 14.02 3.86
CA LYS A 60 -14.65 13.82 5.20
C LYS A 60 -15.42 12.75 5.98
N LYS A 61 -16.74 12.82 5.95
CA LYS A 61 -17.62 11.87 6.64
C LYS A 61 -17.49 10.46 6.02
N TYR A 62 -17.50 10.39 4.70
CA TYR A 62 -17.35 9.15 3.95
C TYR A 62 -16.01 8.46 4.27
N THR A 63 -14.90 9.18 4.18
CA THR A 63 -13.57 8.61 4.46
C THR A 63 -13.39 8.19 5.91
N GLN A 64 -14.02 8.89 6.85
CA GLN A 64 -14.04 8.49 8.26
C GLN A 64 -14.88 7.22 8.47
N SER A 65 -16.00 7.09 7.79
CA SER A 65 -16.87 5.91 7.88
C SER A 65 -16.14 4.67 7.36
N ILE A 66 -15.55 4.72 6.16
CA ILE A 66 -14.82 3.57 5.62
C ILE A 66 -13.53 3.25 6.38
N LYS A 67 -12.89 4.25 7.01
CA LYS A 67 -11.72 4.03 7.87
C LYS A 67 -12.03 3.13 9.06
N ARG A 68 -13.26 3.17 9.59
CA ARG A 68 -13.69 2.26 10.68
C ARG A 68 -13.71 0.81 10.23
N VAL A 69 -13.91 0.54 8.94
CA VAL A 69 -13.91 -0.81 8.37
C VAL A 69 -12.49 -1.36 8.33
N TYR A 70 -11.60 -0.78 7.51
CA TYR A 70 -10.25 -1.33 7.34
C TYR A 70 -9.33 -1.10 8.56
N GLY A 71 -9.66 -0.17 9.43
CA GLY A 71 -8.94 0.10 10.68
C GLY A 71 -9.51 -0.62 11.91
N ALA A 72 -10.50 -1.49 11.74
CA ALA A 72 -11.14 -2.22 12.84
C ALA A 72 -10.15 -3.13 13.60
N PRO A 73 -10.39 -3.42 14.88
CA PRO A 73 -9.50 -4.27 15.67
C PRO A 73 -9.53 -5.75 15.25
N SER A 74 -10.63 -6.24 14.70
CA SER A 74 -10.83 -7.63 14.26
C SER A 74 -11.68 -7.71 13.01
N LEU A 75 -11.63 -8.85 12.30
CA LEU A 75 -12.48 -9.10 11.13
C LEU A 75 -13.97 -8.97 11.45
N LYS A 76 -14.41 -9.52 12.58
CA LYS A 76 -15.81 -9.40 13.03
C LYS A 76 -16.24 -7.94 13.20
N ALA A 77 -15.38 -7.12 13.82
CA ALA A 77 -15.63 -5.68 13.95
C ALA A 77 -15.62 -4.95 12.60
N ALA A 78 -14.76 -5.37 11.66
CA ALA A 78 -14.72 -4.85 10.32
C ALA A 78 -16.00 -5.14 9.52
N GLN A 79 -16.51 -6.37 9.61
CA GLN A 79 -17.78 -6.76 8.99
C GLN A 79 -18.94 -5.93 9.54
N SER A 80 -19.08 -5.80 10.87
CA SER A 80 -20.11 -4.98 11.47
C SER A 80 -20.00 -3.48 11.09
N ALA A 81 -18.77 -2.97 11.01
CA ALA A 81 -18.53 -1.61 10.55
C ALA A 81 -18.86 -1.45 9.06
N TYR A 82 -18.64 -2.49 8.24
CA TYR A 82 -18.99 -2.49 6.84
C TYR A 82 -20.51 -2.49 6.62
N ASP A 83 -21.27 -3.29 7.37
CA ASP A 83 -22.73 -3.28 7.32
C ASP A 83 -23.28 -1.90 7.68
N THR A 84 -22.73 -1.27 8.72
CA THR A 84 -23.05 0.11 9.11
C THR A 84 -22.72 1.09 7.97
N PHE A 85 -21.55 0.95 7.34
CA PHE A 85 -21.13 1.76 6.22
C PHE A 85 -22.09 1.61 5.02
N VAL A 86 -22.48 0.39 4.66
CA VAL A 86 -23.41 0.12 3.56
C VAL A 86 -24.76 0.80 3.83
N ASN A 87 -25.28 0.69 5.04
CA ASN A 87 -26.55 1.31 5.42
C ASN A 87 -26.47 2.85 5.40
N GLU A 88 -25.36 3.42 5.91
CA GLU A 88 -25.15 4.89 5.94
C GLU A 88 -25.02 5.50 4.54
N TRP A 89 -24.43 4.75 3.58
CA TRP A 89 -24.08 5.24 2.26
C TRP A 89 -24.89 4.60 1.13
N ASN A 90 -26.02 3.93 1.44
CA ASN A 90 -26.87 3.21 0.48
C ASN A 90 -27.38 4.07 -0.69
N LYS A 91 -27.50 5.38 -0.49
CA LYS A 91 -27.85 6.36 -1.53
C LYS A 91 -26.78 6.51 -2.63
N TYR A 92 -25.59 5.97 -2.43
CA TYR A 92 -24.48 5.99 -3.39
C TYR A 92 -24.03 4.56 -3.78
N PRO A 93 -24.86 3.82 -4.53
CA PRO A 93 -24.60 2.41 -4.82
C PRO A 93 -23.26 2.19 -5.53
N GLY A 94 -22.86 3.10 -6.44
CA GLY A 94 -21.55 2.99 -7.10
C GLY A 94 -20.36 3.03 -6.14
N ALA A 95 -20.44 3.82 -5.05
CA ALA A 95 -19.40 3.84 -4.04
C ALA A 95 -19.36 2.51 -3.27
N ILE A 96 -20.53 1.97 -2.91
CA ILE A 96 -20.63 0.68 -2.19
C ILE A 96 -20.14 -0.47 -3.05
N ASP A 97 -20.45 -0.50 -4.34
CA ASP A 97 -20.01 -1.56 -5.26
C ASP A 97 -18.51 -1.66 -5.39
N VAL A 98 -17.77 -0.55 -5.29
CA VAL A 98 -16.31 -0.58 -5.27
C VAL A 98 -15.82 -1.38 -4.07
N TRP A 99 -16.38 -1.16 -2.88
CA TRP A 99 -15.97 -1.86 -1.67
C TRP A 99 -16.48 -3.31 -1.63
N LYS A 100 -17.71 -3.55 -2.05
CA LYS A 100 -18.30 -4.89 -2.11
C LYS A 100 -17.45 -5.85 -2.95
N ARG A 101 -17.05 -5.42 -4.15
CA ARG A 101 -16.21 -6.24 -5.06
C ARG A 101 -14.79 -6.47 -4.54
N ASN A 102 -14.31 -5.63 -3.63
CA ASN A 102 -12.95 -5.70 -3.10
C ASN A 102 -12.90 -6.07 -1.62
N PHE A 103 -14.04 -6.46 -1.01
CA PHE A 103 -14.08 -6.71 0.43
C PHE A 103 -13.19 -7.88 0.85
N ILE A 104 -13.03 -8.89 0.00
CA ILE A 104 -12.12 -10.02 0.24
C ILE A 104 -10.68 -9.56 0.51
N TYR A 105 -10.21 -8.50 -0.14
CA TYR A 105 -8.88 -7.93 0.11
C TYR A 105 -8.82 -7.15 1.43
N ILE A 106 -9.96 -6.65 1.92
CA ILE A 106 -10.07 -6.09 3.27
C ILE A 106 -9.99 -7.21 4.31
N GLU A 107 -10.69 -8.33 4.09
CA GLU A 107 -10.64 -9.49 4.97
C GLU A 107 -9.23 -10.04 5.11
N GLN A 108 -8.47 -10.15 4.00
CA GLN A 108 -7.08 -10.59 4.01
C GLN A 108 -6.17 -9.76 4.91
N LEU A 109 -6.45 -8.45 5.10
CA LEU A 109 -5.69 -7.62 6.03
C LEU A 109 -5.75 -8.16 7.47
N PHE A 110 -6.87 -8.77 7.85
CA PHE A 110 -7.10 -9.24 9.22
C PHE A 110 -6.39 -10.57 9.54
N ASN A 111 -5.74 -11.19 8.55
CA ASN A 111 -4.80 -12.28 8.79
C ASN A 111 -3.50 -11.79 9.46
N TYR A 112 -3.27 -10.47 9.47
CA TYR A 112 -2.05 -9.87 10.00
C TYR A 112 -2.30 -9.02 11.23
N GLY A 113 -1.29 -8.89 12.07
CA GLY A 113 -1.32 -8.03 13.24
C GLY A 113 -1.48 -6.54 12.87
N SER A 114 -1.93 -5.73 13.80
CA SER A 114 -2.28 -4.33 13.58
C SER A 114 -1.13 -3.46 13.04
N ALA A 115 0.11 -3.73 13.45
CA ALA A 115 1.28 -3.00 12.98
C ALA A 115 1.60 -3.34 11.51
N VAL A 116 1.52 -4.62 11.12
CA VAL A 116 1.68 -5.07 9.74
C VAL A 116 0.59 -4.47 8.86
N ARG A 117 -0.69 -4.57 9.28
CA ARG A 117 -1.81 -3.97 8.54
C ARG A 117 -1.61 -2.49 8.30
N LYS A 118 -1.14 -1.75 9.29
CA LYS A 118 -0.90 -0.31 9.18
C LYS A 118 0.10 0.01 8.05
N ILE A 119 1.14 -0.78 7.88
CA ILE A 119 2.08 -0.62 6.76
C ILE A 119 1.39 -0.93 5.43
N MET A 120 0.60 -1.98 5.35
CA MET A 120 -0.05 -2.43 4.11
C MET A 120 -1.05 -1.42 3.56
N TYR A 121 -1.79 -0.72 4.42
CA TYR A 121 -2.79 0.26 3.97
C TYR A 121 -2.32 1.73 4.03
N THR A 122 -1.08 1.99 4.49
CA THR A 122 -0.51 3.35 4.42
C THR A 122 0.40 3.49 3.21
N THR A 123 0.19 4.54 2.45
CA THR A 123 1.04 4.88 1.29
C THR A 123 2.05 5.98 1.62
N ASN A 124 2.29 6.21 2.93
CA ASN A 124 3.12 7.32 3.40
C ASN A 124 4.53 7.34 2.77
N ALA A 125 5.15 6.17 2.58
CA ALA A 125 6.46 6.07 1.95
C ALA A 125 6.41 6.54 0.49
N ILE A 126 5.47 5.99 -0.31
CA ILE A 126 5.30 6.35 -1.73
C ILE A 126 4.87 7.81 -1.87
N GLU A 127 3.95 8.27 -1.03
CA GLU A 127 3.51 9.68 -1.03
C GLU A 127 4.65 10.63 -0.66
N SER A 128 5.51 10.27 0.28
CA SER A 128 6.71 11.01 0.65
C SER A 128 7.68 11.12 -0.52
N VAL A 129 7.97 10.01 -1.22
CA VAL A 129 8.82 10.00 -2.42
C VAL A 129 8.21 10.86 -3.52
N ASN A 130 6.94 10.66 -3.86
CA ASN A 130 6.25 11.42 -4.88
C ASN A 130 6.19 12.92 -4.54
N SER A 131 5.94 13.27 -3.28
CA SER A 131 5.99 14.65 -2.81
C SER A 131 7.38 15.27 -2.98
N SER A 132 8.41 14.47 -2.69
CA SER A 132 9.80 14.87 -2.85
C SER A 132 10.17 15.12 -4.32
N PHE A 133 9.73 14.25 -5.23
CA PHE A 133 9.91 14.41 -6.67
C PHE A 133 9.18 15.66 -7.19
N ARG A 134 7.94 15.88 -6.76
CA ARG A 134 7.18 17.09 -7.13
C ARG A 134 7.89 18.38 -6.75
N LYS A 135 8.65 18.43 -5.65
CA LYS A 135 9.41 19.63 -5.25
C LYS A 135 10.46 20.03 -6.28
N VAL A 136 11.08 19.06 -6.95
CA VAL A 136 12.12 19.33 -7.97
C VAL A 136 11.54 19.42 -9.39
N THR A 137 10.36 18.83 -9.64
CA THR A 137 9.74 18.83 -10.97
C THR A 137 8.72 19.96 -11.18
N LYS A 138 8.24 20.63 -10.11
CA LYS A 138 7.23 21.70 -10.21
C LYS A 138 7.70 22.98 -10.91
N LYS A 139 8.99 23.18 -11.10
CA LYS A 139 9.56 24.50 -11.49
C LYS A 139 9.73 24.69 -13.00
N GLY A 140 9.17 23.88 -13.89
CA GLY A 140 9.23 24.25 -15.26
C GLY A 140 9.27 23.15 -16.32
N THR A 141 9.39 23.58 -17.52
CA THR A 141 9.72 22.78 -18.70
C THR A 141 11.17 22.34 -18.62
N PHE A 142 11.40 21.06 -18.83
CA PHE A 142 12.75 20.51 -18.94
C PHE A 142 13.18 20.57 -20.41
N PRO A 143 14.43 20.95 -20.71
CA PRO A 143 14.92 21.01 -22.09
C PRO A 143 14.95 19.64 -22.76
N ASN A 144 15.12 18.56 -21.98
CA ASN A 144 15.08 17.18 -22.44
C ASN A 144 14.86 16.22 -21.25
N GLU A 145 14.59 14.95 -21.53
CA GLU A 145 14.38 13.91 -20.54
C GLU A 145 15.60 13.70 -19.62
N ASN A 146 16.82 13.81 -20.15
CA ASN A 146 18.05 13.63 -19.37
C ASN A 146 18.18 14.68 -18.26
N ALA A 147 17.75 15.92 -18.52
CA ALA A 147 17.73 16.98 -17.49
C ALA A 147 16.76 16.63 -16.36
N LEU A 148 15.59 16.08 -16.69
CA LEU A 148 14.62 15.59 -15.69
C LEU A 148 15.21 14.40 -14.89
N PHE A 149 15.75 13.40 -15.56
CA PHE A 149 16.33 12.23 -14.90
C PHE A 149 17.50 12.60 -13.99
N LYS A 150 18.35 13.55 -14.40
CA LYS A 150 19.45 14.05 -13.55
C LYS A 150 18.91 14.66 -12.24
N LEU A 151 17.86 15.46 -12.30
CA LEU A 151 17.25 16.04 -11.09
C LEU A 151 16.60 14.98 -10.20
N LEU A 152 15.88 14.03 -10.79
CA LEU A 152 15.30 12.91 -10.04
C LEU A 152 16.40 12.06 -9.38
N TYR A 153 17.47 11.76 -10.10
CA TYR A 153 18.62 11.02 -9.56
C TYR A 153 19.26 11.72 -8.36
N LEU A 154 19.55 13.02 -8.49
CA LEU A 154 20.11 13.80 -7.38
C LEU A 154 19.17 13.79 -6.17
N ARG A 155 17.86 13.90 -6.42
CA ARG A 155 16.86 13.84 -5.34
C ARG A 155 16.78 12.46 -4.68
N ILE A 156 16.94 11.38 -5.45
CA ILE A 156 17.00 10.01 -4.92
C ILE A 156 18.23 9.86 -4.03
N LYS A 157 19.39 10.38 -4.42
CA LYS A 157 20.61 10.34 -3.58
C LYS A 157 20.41 11.03 -2.23
N GLU A 158 19.77 12.20 -2.20
CA GLU A 158 19.46 12.89 -0.94
C GLU A 158 18.46 12.07 -0.07
N LEU A 159 17.47 11.42 -0.70
CA LEU A 159 16.53 10.56 0.00
C LEU A 159 17.21 9.31 0.57
N ASN A 160 18.14 8.70 -0.16
CA ASN A 160 18.89 7.53 0.30
C ASN A 160 19.69 7.84 1.56
N ILE A 161 20.44 8.94 1.59
CA ILE A 161 21.17 9.38 2.79
C ILE A 161 20.20 9.49 3.99
N LYS A 162 19.02 10.09 3.78
CA LYS A 162 18.01 10.22 4.83
C LYS A 162 17.46 8.86 5.29
N TRP A 163 17.32 7.90 4.38
CA TRP A 163 16.77 6.59 4.71
C TRP A 163 17.79 5.65 5.34
N GLU A 164 19.04 5.72 4.94
CA GLU A 164 20.16 4.97 5.55
C GLU A 164 20.36 5.35 7.02
N THR A 165 20.11 6.61 7.36
CA THR A 165 20.21 7.11 8.75
C THR A 165 18.89 7.06 9.52
N GLY A 166 17.79 6.76 8.84
CA GLY A 166 16.44 6.79 9.39
C GLY A 166 16.00 5.45 9.99
N HIS A 167 15.23 5.52 11.07
CA HIS A 167 14.55 4.36 11.62
C HIS A 167 13.10 4.29 11.15
N ILE A 168 12.65 3.10 10.74
CA ILE A 168 11.25 2.84 10.46
C ILE A 168 10.52 2.75 11.81
N ALA A 169 9.61 3.67 12.06
CA ALA A 169 8.84 3.69 13.29
C ALA A 169 8.08 2.37 13.48
N ASN A 170 8.15 1.81 14.70
CA ASN A 170 7.50 0.55 15.07
C ASN A 170 7.98 -0.70 14.29
N TRP A 171 9.17 -0.65 13.63
CA TRP A 171 9.67 -1.80 12.86
C TRP A 171 9.79 -3.07 13.71
N SER A 172 10.28 -2.97 14.93
CA SER A 172 10.39 -4.13 15.85
C SER A 172 9.03 -4.79 16.10
N MET A 173 7.96 -4.00 16.26
CA MET A 173 6.62 -4.52 16.44
C MET A 173 6.11 -5.22 15.17
N VAL A 174 6.39 -4.66 14.00
CA VAL A 174 6.04 -5.27 12.70
C VAL A 174 6.75 -6.60 12.54
N LEU A 175 8.06 -6.62 12.78
CA LEU A 175 8.89 -7.82 12.68
C LEU A 175 8.36 -8.90 13.65
N ASN A 176 8.12 -8.56 14.91
CA ASN A 176 7.56 -9.50 15.89
C ASN A 176 6.22 -10.07 15.46
N GLN A 177 5.34 -9.27 14.86
CA GLN A 177 4.04 -9.75 14.36
C GLN A 177 4.20 -10.66 13.12
N LEU A 178 5.18 -10.42 12.25
CA LEU A 178 5.48 -11.29 11.13
C LEU A 178 6.11 -12.61 11.60
N MET A 179 6.93 -12.58 12.63
CA MET A 179 7.59 -13.78 13.20
C MET A 179 6.62 -14.75 13.91
N VAL A 180 5.37 -14.35 14.15
CA VAL A 180 4.33 -15.23 14.69
C VAL A 180 3.84 -16.22 13.63
N ASP A 181 3.86 -15.85 12.35
CA ASP A 181 3.49 -16.74 11.25
C ASP A 181 4.72 -17.52 10.78
N ASP A 182 4.67 -18.85 10.82
CA ASP A 182 5.80 -19.71 10.49
C ASP A 182 6.29 -19.53 9.04
N CYS A 183 5.40 -19.20 8.11
CA CYS A 183 5.77 -18.94 6.72
C CYS A 183 6.66 -17.69 6.63
N PHE A 184 6.26 -16.58 7.25
CA PHE A 184 7.07 -15.36 7.28
C PHE A 184 8.34 -15.54 8.12
N LYS A 185 8.24 -16.22 9.27
CA LYS A 185 9.39 -16.51 10.13
C LYS A 185 10.50 -17.24 9.37
N ASN A 186 10.16 -18.30 8.64
CA ASN A 186 11.12 -19.07 7.87
C ASN A 186 11.77 -18.24 6.75
N ARG A 187 11.01 -17.36 6.11
CA ARG A 187 11.52 -16.45 5.08
C ARG A 187 12.41 -15.39 5.66
N ILE A 188 12.01 -14.76 6.78
CA ILE A 188 12.77 -13.71 7.47
C ILE A 188 14.11 -14.25 7.97
N ASN A 189 14.13 -15.46 8.57
CA ASN A 189 15.34 -16.07 9.09
C ASN A 189 16.43 -16.34 8.04
N LYS A 190 16.07 -16.37 6.74
CA LYS A 190 17.07 -16.48 5.66
C LYS A 190 17.91 -15.22 5.47
N TYR A 191 17.40 -14.06 5.92
CA TYR A 191 17.99 -12.74 5.66
C TYR A 191 18.46 -12.01 6.94
N ILE A 192 18.18 -12.58 8.11
CA ILE A 192 18.70 -12.06 9.39
C ILE A 192 19.94 -12.89 9.71
N GLU A 193 21.12 -12.30 9.48
CA GLU A 193 22.37 -12.80 10.07
C GLU A 193 22.36 -12.41 11.56
N TYR A 194 22.53 -13.40 12.45
CA TYR A 194 22.72 -13.20 13.87
C TYR A 194 24.17 -12.85 14.18
#